data_05d29ee080556d2a7f3362c054e08e69
#
_entry.id   05d29ee080556d2a7f3362c054e08e69
#
_cell.length_a   1.000
_cell.length_b   1.000
_cell.length_c   1.000
_cell.angle_alpha   90.00
_cell.angle_beta   90.00
_cell.angle_gamma   90.00
#
_symmetry.space_group_name_H-M   'P 1'
#
loop_
_entity.id
_entity.type
_entity.pdbx_description
1 polymer ?
#
loop_
_entity_poly.entity_id
_entity_poly.type
_entity_poly.pdbx_seq_one_letter_code
_entity_poly.pdbx_strand_id
1 'polypeptide(L)'
;MDIFLRSISGILVILGMILVGFVIGEKGWFDDKSRGLLAKLVTQVALPCYMLYTITQRFTAADLLKMLPALRFPALSMVILLGIATGVARIFAVRQDRRGLFISMFFNSNTIFVGLPINQALFGDASIPYVLIYYMCNTTFFWTLGTYLIQRDGEGEAQFDLKTSLKKVFSPPLMGFLLGLVMVMLQIKLPAFLASDLQYLGNLTTPLSMIFIGLSVSHVGVKQLVLGKDQLLILLGRFLVAPLLMASIVYWLPLPSLMKQVFIIQSAMPVMTNAPVVARLYGADSDYAAVMVTETTLATMVVIPFLMLLMA
;
A
#
# COMPACT_ATOMS: atom_id res chain seq x y z
N MET A 1 9.05 -9.55 -25.45
CA MET A 1 7.61 -9.59 -25.77
C MET A 1 6.81 -10.40 -24.74
N ASP A 2 7.28 -11.57 -24.30
CA ASP A 2 6.54 -12.41 -23.31
C ASP A 2 6.37 -11.78 -21.93
N ILE A 3 7.38 -11.06 -21.42
CA ILE A 3 7.30 -10.40 -20.11
C ILE A 3 6.25 -9.28 -20.14
N PHE A 4 6.20 -8.51 -21.20
CA PHE A 4 5.23 -7.43 -21.41
C PHE A 4 3.80 -7.96 -21.52
N LEU A 5 3.58 -9.01 -22.32
CA LEU A 5 2.27 -9.64 -22.46
C LEU A 5 1.78 -10.27 -21.14
N ARG A 6 2.68 -10.89 -20.36
CA ARG A 6 2.35 -11.42 -19.03
C ARG A 6 2.01 -10.30 -18.04
N SER A 7 2.74 -9.18 -18.07
CA SER A 7 2.46 -8.02 -17.20
C SER A 7 1.10 -7.40 -17.53
N ILE A 8 0.77 -7.24 -18.81
CA ILE A 8 -0.55 -6.77 -19.24
C ILE A 8 -1.65 -7.74 -18.80
N SER A 9 -1.46 -9.04 -18.99
CA SER A 9 -2.44 -10.06 -18.57
C SER A 9 -2.68 -9.99 -17.06
N GLY A 10 -1.62 -9.89 -16.24
CA GLY A 10 -1.76 -9.73 -14.78
C GLY A 10 -2.54 -8.48 -14.39
N ILE A 11 -2.28 -7.35 -15.06
CA ILE A 11 -3.00 -6.09 -14.83
C ILE A 11 -4.46 -6.21 -15.25
N LEU A 12 -4.76 -6.85 -16.38
CA LEU A 12 -6.13 -7.07 -16.84
C LEU A 12 -6.95 -7.92 -15.86
N VAL A 13 -6.34 -8.94 -15.24
CA VAL A 13 -6.98 -9.74 -14.18
C VAL A 13 -7.34 -8.86 -12.98
N ILE A 14 -6.42 -7.99 -12.54
CA ILE A 14 -6.68 -7.03 -11.45
C ILE A 14 -7.81 -6.08 -11.83
N LEU A 15 -7.76 -5.49 -13.03
CA LEU A 15 -8.82 -4.59 -13.53
C LEU A 15 -10.17 -5.27 -13.61
N GLY A 16 -10.22 -6.54 -14.04
CA GLY A 16 -11.45 -7.33 -14.06
C GLY A 16 -12.08 -7.47 -12.68
N MET A 17 -11.28 -7.78 -11.65
CA MET A 17 -11.77 -7.88 -10.28
C MET A 17 -12.23 -6.52 -9.71
N ILE A 18 -11.51 -5.43 -10.04
CA ILE A 18 -11.93 -4.06 -9.66
C ILE A 18 -13.24 -3.69 -10.35
N LEU A 19 -13.40 -4.02 -11.62
CA LEU A 19 -14.64 -3.78 -12.37
C LEU A 19 -15.82 -4.53 -11.75
N VAL A 20 -15.65 -5.79 -11.35
CA VAL A 20 -16.67 -6.53 -10.60
C VAL A 20 -17.05 -5.76 -9.33
N GLY A 21 -16.08 -5.34 -8.53
CA GLY A 21 -16.32 -4.54 -7.33
C GLY A 21 -17.07 -3.23 -7.62
N PHE A 22 -16.71 -2.52 -8.68
CA PHE A 22 -17.39 -1.31 -9.12
C PHE A 22 -18.86 -1.58 -9.50
N VAL A 23 -19.10 -2.59 -10.33
CA VAL A 23 -20.47 -2.93 -10.80
C VAL A 23 -21.40 -3.34 -9.64
N ILE A 24 -20.92 -4.15 -8.70
CA ILE A 24 -21.75 -4.55 -7.54
C ILE A 24 -21.95 -3.36 -6.56
N GLY A 25 -21.00 -2.42 -6.50
CA GLY A 25 -21.14 -1.15 -5.78
C GLY A 25 -22.25 -0.27 -6.39
N GLU A 26 -22.23 -0.05 -7.72
CA GLU A 26 -23.28 0.69 -8.45
C GLU A 26 -24.68 0.05 -8.29
N LYS A 27 -24.74 -1.28 -8.15
CA LYS A 27 -25.99 -2.00 -7.86
C LYS A 27 -26.46 -1.88 -6.40
N GLY A 28 -25.72 -1.20 -5.54
CA GLY A 28 -26.08 -0.99 -4.15
C GLY A 28 -26.07 -2.25 -3.27
N TRP A 29 -25.28 -3.30 -3.65
CA TRP A 29 -25.18 -4.51 -2.84
C TRP A 29 -24.44 -4.29 -1.51
N PHE A 30 -23.61 -3.25 -1.45
CA PHE A 30 -22.76 -2.96 -0.31
C PHE A 30 -23.03 -1.55 0.23
N ASP A 31 -23.40 -1.49 1.49
CA ASP A 31 -23.41 -0.26 2.28
C ASP A 31 -22.05 0.01 2.95
N ASP A 32 -21.93 1.10 3.70
CA ASP A 32 -20.70 1.47 4.41
C ASP A 32 -20.25 0.41 5.43
N LYS A 33 -21.22 -0.26 6.08
CA LYS A 33 -20.91 -1.30 7.06
C LYS A 33 -20.34 -2.54 6.39
N SER A 34 -20.95 -2.99 5.30
CA SER A 34 -20.52 -4.18 4.54
C SER A 34 -19.16 -3.95 3.90
N ARG A 35 -18.89 -2.74 3.38
CA ARG A 35 -17.55 -2.36 2.88
C ARG A 35 -16.51 -2.40 4.00
N GLY A 36 -16.83 -1.86 5.17
CA GLY A 36 -15.97 -1.92 6.34
C GLY A 36 -15.70 -3.35 6.81
N LEU A 37 -16.70 -4.24 6.74
CA LEU A 37 -16.55 -5.66 7.04
C LEU A 37 -15.60 -6.36 6.05
N LEU A 38 -15.74 -6.07 4.75
CA LEU A 38 -14.85 -6.61 3.71
C LEU A 38 -13.39 -6.20 3.97
N ALA A 39 -13.14 -4.92 4.27
CA ALA A 39 -11.81 -4.43 4.62
C ALA A 39 -11.24 -5.11 5.87
N LYS A 40 -12.07 -5.36 6.90
CA LYS A 40 -11.67 -6.10 8.10
C LYS A 40 -11.35 -7.56 7.78
N LEU A 41 -12.14 -8.24 6.96
CA LEU A 41 -11.88 -9.62 6.55
C LEU A 41 -10.52 -9.73 5.84
N VAL A 42 -10.22 -8.80 4.94
CA VAL A 42 -8.91 -8.75 4.27
C VAL A 42 -7.79 -8.53 5.27
N THR A 43 -7.88 -7.50 6.12
CA THR A 43 -6.75 -7.08 6.98
C THR A 43 -6.57 -7.95 8.21
N GLN A 44 -7.63 -8.50 8.77
CA GLN A 44 -7.56 -9.23 10.04
C GLN A 44 -7.55 -10.75 9.87
N VAL A 45 -7.93 -11.27 8.70
CA VAL A 45 -7.98 -12.72 8.43
C VAL A 45 -7.12 -13.08 7.22
N ALA A 46 -7.49 -12.60 6.02
CA ALA A 46 -6.85 -13.08 4.80
C ALA A 46 -5.36 -12.73 4.74
N LEU A 47 -5.00 -11.46 4.98
CA LEU A 47 -3.59 -11.01 4.94
C LEU A 47 -2.69 -11.70 5.97
N PRO A 48 -3.05 -11.80 7.28
CA PRO A 48 -2.21 -12.54 8.23
C PRO A 48 -1.99 -13.99 7.84
N CYS A 49 -3.05 -14.69 7.38
CA CYS A 49 -2.95 -16.06 6.88
C CYS A 49 -2.02 -16.16 5.65
N TYR A 50 -2.19 -15.22 4.70
CA TYR A 50 -1.34 -15.13 3.51
C TYR A 50 0.13 -14.92 3.84
N MET A 51 0.43 -13.99 4.76
CA MET A 51 1.78 -13.70 5.22
C MET A 51 2.42 -14.92 5.89
N LEU A 52 1.73 -15.50 6.86
CA LEU A 52 2.20 -16.67 7.59
C LEU A 52 2.49 -17.84 6.65
N TYR A 53 1.53 -18.18 5.78
CA TYR A 53 1.67 -19.25 4.79
C TYR A 53 2.87 -19.00 3.87
N THR A 54 2.92 -17.82 3.25
CA THR A 54 3.94 -17.53 2.24
C THR A 54 5.34 -17.55 2.82
N ILE A 55 5.54 -16.94 3.99
CA ILE A 55 6.84 -16.89 4.65
C ILE A 55 7.31 -18.29 5.05
N THR A 56 6.43 -19.10 5.64
CA THR A 56 6.80 -20.43 6.12
C THR A 56 6.99 -21.46 5.00
N GLN A 57 6.33 -21.29 3.85
CA GLN A 57 6.38 -22.26 2.76
C GLN A 57 7.39 -21.91 1.65
N ARG A 58 7.81 -20.66 1.54
CA ARG A 58 8.57 -20.19 0.38
C ARG A 58 9.95 -19.64 0.70
N PHE A 59 10.26 -19.39 1.97
CA PHE A 59 11.53 -18.73 2.35
C PHE A 59 12.26 -19.49 3.44
N THR A 60 13.60 -19.43 3.35
CA THR A 60 14.51 -19.93 4.39
C THR A 60 14.95 -18.80 5.31
N ALA A 61 15.45 -19.14 6.50
CA ALA A 61 16.01 -18.16 7.43
C ALA A 61 17.15 -17.34 6.80
N ALA A 62 17.99 -17.99 5.98
CA ALA A 62 19.09 -17.33 5.29
C ALA A 62 18.59 -16.28 4.27
N ASP A 63 17.51 -16.58 3.54
CA ASP A 63 16.91 -15.64 2.59
C ASP A 63 16.38 -14.40 3.30
N LEU A 64 15.62 -14.60 4.39
CA LEU A 64 15.03 -13.52 5.15
C LEU A 64 16.08 -12.63 5.82
N LEU A 65 17.12 -13.20 6.43
CA LEU A 65 18.22 -12.44 7.04
C LEU A 65 18.99 -11.61 6.02
N LYS A 66 19.22 -12.13 4.82
CA LYS A 66 19.86 -11.37 3.74
C LYS A 66 19.04 -10.18 3.25
N MET A 67 17.71 -10.22 3.42
CA MET A 67 16.80 -9.16 2.97
C MET A 67 16.64 -8.03 3.99
N LEU A 68 16.80 -8.28 5.31
CA LEU A 68 16.60 -7.28 6.34
C LEU A 68 17.39 -5.97 6.15
N PRO A 69 18.68 -6.00 5.73
CA PRO A 69 19.42 -4.76 5.47
C PRO A 69 18.80 -3.87 4.39
N ALA A 70 17.93 -4.43 3.52
CA ALA A 70 17.27 -3.66 2.47
C ALA A 70 16.17 -2.72 3.01
N LEU A 71 15.73 -2.85 4.27
CA LEU A 71 14.82 -1.90 4.94
C LEU A 71 15.32 -0.45 4.88
N ARG A 72 16.65 -0.25 4.85
CA ARG A 72 17.26 1.09 4.76
C ARG A 72 16.84 1.88 3.52
N PHE A 73 16.56 1.22 2.40
CA PHE A 73 16.24 1.92 1.15
C PHE A 73 14.83 2.52 1.15
N PRO A 74 13.75 1.75 1.47
CA PRO A 74 12.44 2.34 1.68
C PRO A 74 12.42 3.38 2.79
N ALA A 75 13.12 3.14 3.91
CA ALA A 75 13.19 4.10 5.01
C ALA A 75 13.83 5.42 4.58
N LEU A 76 14.97 5.38 3.88
CA LEU A 76 15.64 6.56 3.33
C LEU A 76 14.74 7.31 2.34
N SER A 77 14.10 6.57 1.43
CA SER A 77 13.17 7.15 0.46
C SER A 77 12.02 7.89 1.15
N MET A 78 11.45 7.31 2.21
CA MET A 78 10.34 7.92 2.95
C MET A 78 10.77 9.18 3.72
N VAL A 79 11.96 9.20 4.32
CA VAL A 79 12.51 10.41 4.96
C VAL A 79 12.68 11.53 3.95
N ILE A 80 13.26 11.23 2.78
CA ILE A 80 13.46 12.23 1.72
C ILE A 80 12.11 12.70 1.17
N LEU A 81 11.18 11.78 0.89
CA LEU A 81 9.84 12.13 0.41
C LEU A 81 9.07 12.99 1.41
N LEU A 82 9.18 12.74 2.70
CA LEU A 82 8.59 13.58 3.76
C LEU A 82 9.15 15.01 3.69
N GLY A 83 10.46 15.15 3.50
CA GLY A 83 11.12 16.44 3.30
C GLY A 83 10.62 17.16 2.05
N ILE A 84 10.56 16.45 0.91
CA ILE A 84 10.05 16.99 -0.35
C ILE A 84 8.56 17.38 -0.21
N ALA A 85 7.72 16.52 0.36
CA ALA A 85 6.29 16.79 0.59
C ALA A 85 6.08 18.04 1.44
N THR A 86 6.89 18.21 2.48
CA THR A 86 6.84 19.38 3.36
C THR A 86 7.26 20.64 2.60
N GLY A 87 8.30 20.57 1.78
CA GLY A 87 8.74 21.65 0.90
C GLY A 87 7.68 22.05 -0.11
N VAL A 88 7.13 21.06 -0.84
CA VAL A 88 6.06 21.26 -1.82
C VAL A 88 4.82 21.90 -1.16
N ALA A 89 4.40 21.40 -0.01
CA ALA A 89 3.25 21.94 0.72
C ALA A 89 3.42 23.41 1.12
N ARG A 90 4.66 23.84 1.43
CA ARG A 90 4.98 25.23 1.76
C ARG A 90 5.07 26.11 0.52
N ILE A 91 5.84 25.67 -0.49
CA ILE A 91 6.11 26.45 -1.73
C ILE A 91 4.79 26.70 -2.48
N PHE A 92 3.94 25.68 -2.58
CA PHE A 92 2.67 25.79 -3.29
C PHE A 92 1.52 26.27 -2.40
N ALA A 93 1.79 26.69 -1.16
CA ALA A 93 0.82 27.22 -0.22
C ALA A 93 -0.42 26.33 -0.07
N VAL A 94 -0.21 25.02 0.17
CA VAL A 94 -1.32 24.10 0.49
C VAL A 94 -2.03 24.60 1.74
N ARG A 95 -3.37 24.56 1.73
CA ARG A 95 -4.24 25.05 2.81
C ARG A 95 -3.81 24.46 4.15
N GLN A 96 -3.83 25.28 5.21
CA GLN A 96 -3.32 24.87 6.53
C GLN A 96 -4.15 23.74 7.15
N ASP A 97 -5.46 23.77 6.94
CA ASP A 97 -6.45 22.80 7.44
C ASP A 97 -6.37 21.41 6.79
N ARG A 98 -5.52 21.21 5.79
CA ARG A 98 -5.29 19.91 5.15
C ARG A 98 -3.82 19.65 4.77
N ARG A 99 -2.91 20.47 5.30
CA ARG A 99 -1.48 20.38 4.95
C ARG A 99 -0.83 19.11 5.43
N GLY A 100 -1.11 18.68 6.63
CA GLY A 100 -0.58 17.43 7.20
C GLY A 100 -1.13 16.21 6.47
N LEU A 101 -2.41 16.22 6.12
CA LEU A 101 -3.07 15.20 5.31
C LEU A 101 -2.43 15.12 3.90
N PHE A 102 -2.22 16.28 3.24
CA PHE A 102 -1.50 16.37 1.97
C PHE A 102 -0.11 15.74 2.07
N ILE A 103 0.69 16.12 3.08
CA ILE A 103 2.04 15.59 3.27
C ILE A 103 1.97 14.07 3.49
N SER A 104 1.06 13.58 4.35
CA SER A 104 0.88 12.15 4.59
C SER A 104 0.53 11.39 3.31
N MET A 105 -0.40 11.89 2.49
CA MET A 105 -0.79 11.27 1.23
C MET A 105 0.32 11.33 0.16
N PHE A 106 1.18 12.34 0.20
CA PHE A 106 2.28 12.48 -0.74
C PHE A 106 3.36 11.41 -0.52
N PHE A 107 3.75 11.11 0.72
CA PHE A 107 4.88 10.23 0.98
C PHE A 107 4.50 8.78 1.35
N ASN A 108 3.29 8.50 1.85
CA ASN A 108 2.83 7.14 2.15
C ASN A 108 2.05 6.51 0.99
N SER A 109 2.22 5.21 0.79
CA SER A 109 1.61 4.45 -0.30
C SER A 109 0.75 3.27 0.17
N ASN A 110 -0.20 2.86 -0.66
CA ASN A 110 -1.02 1.69 -0.44
C ASN A 110 -0.29 0.40 -0.84
N THR A 111 0.67 0.01 -0.03
CA THR A 111 1.60 -1.09 -0.31
C THR A 111 0.96 -2.47 -0.21
N ILE A 112 -0.16 -2.63 0.52
CA ILE A 112 -0.79 -3.92 0.78
C ILE A 112 -2.05 -4.11 -0.07
N PHE A 113 -3.07 -3.23 0.04
CA PHE A 113 -4.32 -3.44 -0.69
C PHE A 113 -4.14 -3.38 -2.21
N VAL A 114 -3.27 -2.50 -2.69
CA VAL A 114 -2.98 -2.32 -4.11
C VAL A 114 -1.60 -2.90 -4.47
N GLY A 115 -0.59 -2.57 -3.68
CA GLY A 115 0.79 -2.91 -4.01
C GLY A 115 1.09 -4.39 -4.00
N LEU A 116 0.60 -5.16 -3.01
CA LEU A 116 0.84 -6.60 -2.96
C LEU A 116 0.21 -7.33 -4.16
N PRO A 117 -1.10 -7.17 -4.47
CA PRO A 117 -1.70 -7.82 -5.63
C PRO A 117 -1.03 -7.45 -6.96
N ILE A 118 -0.68 -6.17 -7.15
CA ILE A 118 0.00 -5.73 -8.37
C ILE A 118 1.39 -6.38 -8.49
N ASN A 119 2.21 -6.35 -7.45
CA ASN A 119 3.53 -6.97 -7.50
C ASN A 119 3.45 -8.49 -7.68
N GLN A 120 2.47 -9.14 -7.05
CA GLN A 120 2.23 -10.57 -7.24
C GLN A 120 1.82 -10.89 -8.68
N ALA A 121 0.96 -10.09 -9.31
CA ALA A 121 0.55 -10.25 -10.69
C ALA A 121 1.69 -10.01 -11.69
N LEU A 122 2.58 -9.04 -11.40
CA LEU A 122 3.71 -8.69 -12.26
C LEU A 122 4.90 -9.66 -12.12
N PHE A 123 5.22 -10.06 -10.89
CA PHE A 123 6.47 -10.74 -10.56
C PHE A 123 6.28 -12.08 -9.84
N GLY A 124 5.04 -12.47 -9.58
CA GLY A 124 4.72 -13.68 -8.83
C GLY A 124 5.08 -13.58 -7.34
N ASP A 125 5.00 -14.73 -6.66
CA ASP A 125 5.22 -14.80 -5.20
C ASP A 125 6.65 -14.47 -4.75
N ALA A 126 7.62 -14.54 -5.67
CA ALA A 126 9.01 -14.15 -5.38
C ALA A 126 9.16 -12.66 -5.00
N SER A 127 8.18 -11.82 -5.37
CA SER A 127 8.15 -10.39 -5.02
C SER A 127 7.76 -10.13 -3.57
N ILE A 128 7.06 -11.06 -2.93
CA ILE A 128 6.38 -10.86 -1.64
C ILE A 128 7.32 -10.38 -0.52
N PRO A 129 8.51 -10.95 -0.30
CA PRO A 129 9.40 -10.48 0.77
C PRO A 129 9.82 -9.02 0.58
N TYR A 130 10.07 -8.60 -0.66
CA TYR A 130 10.44 -7.22 -0.97
C TYR A 130 9.26 -6.26 -0.77
N VAL A 131 8.05 -6.70 -1.14
CA VAL A 131 6.80 -5.98 -0.83
C VAL A 131 6.67 -5.77 0.68
N LEU A 132 6.93 -6.81 1.47
CA LEU A 132 6.83 -6.75 2.93
C LEU A 132 7.87 -5.83 3.56
N ILE A 133 9.10 -5.85 3.08
CA ILE A 133 10.15 -4.92 3.52
C ILE A 133 9.70 -3.47 3.31
N TYR A 134 9.17 -3.16 2.13
CA TYR A 134 8.64 -1.83 1.84
C TYR A 134 7.43 -1.50 2.73
N TYR A 135 6.50 -2.46 2.89
CA TYR A 135 5.33 -2.32 3.75
C TYR A 135 5.68 -2.03 5.20
N MET A 136 6.66 -2.72 5.78
CA MET A 136 7.09 -2.48 7.17
C MET A 136 7.52 -1.02 7.37
N CYS A 137 8.33 -0.49 6.48
CA CYS A 137 8.73 0.92 6.51
C CYS A 137 7.53 1.84 6.34
N ASN A 138 6.73 1.66 5.28
CA ASN A 138 5.59 2.51 4.97
C ASN A 138 4.55 2.53 6.10
N THR A 139 4.23 1.37 6.67
CA THR A 139 3.28 1.25 7.78
C THR A 139 3.79 1.95 9.04
N THR A 140 5.08 1.80 9.34
CA THR A 140 5.70 2.50 10.47
C THR A 140 5.62 4.02 10.30
N PHE A 141 6.02 4.54 9.15
CA PHE A 141 5.95 5.97 8.87
C PHE A 141 4.51 6.50 8.86
N PHE A 142 3.56 5.75 8.31
CA PHE A 142 2.16 6.17 8.29
C PHE A 142 1.57 6.27 9.71
N TRP A 143 1.70 5.21 10.52
CA TRP A 143 1.08 5.18 11.86
C TRP A 143 1.81 6.02 12.91
N THR A 144 3.02 6.46 12.61
CA THR A 144 3.76 7.42 13.44
C THR A 144 3.60 8.84 12.90
N LEU A 145 4.39 9.20 11.90
CA LEU A 145 4.46 10.55 11.36
C LEU A 145 3.23 10.94 10.53
N GLY A 146 2.76 10.02 9.65
CA GLY A 146 1.60 10.29 8.79
C GLY A 146 0.34 10.59 9.59
N THR A 147 0.03 9.74 10.58
CA THR A 147 -1.13 9.93 11.49
C THR A 147 -0.99 11.21 12.31
N TYR A 148 0.19 11.49 12.85
CA TYR A 148 0.45 12.73 13.59
C TYR A 148 0.22 13.98 12.74
N LEU A 149 0.68 13.98 11.49
CA LEU A 149 0.47 15.09 10.56
C LEU A 149 -1.01 15.29 10.25
N ILE A 150 -1.77 14.21 10.01
CA ILE A 150 -3.22 14.28 9.78
C ILE A 150 -3.95 14.84 11.02
N GLN A 151 -3.53 14.41 12.21
CA GLN A 151 -4.09 14.86 13.48
C GLN A 151 -3.93 16.37 13.68
N ARG A 152 -2.84 16.96 13.21
CA ARG A 152 -2.58 18.41 13.26
C ARG A 152 -3.52 19.26 12.41
N ASP A 153 -4.16 18.67 11.41
CA ASP A 153 -5.13 19.35 10.53
C ASP A 153 -6.55 19.29 11.10
N GLY A 154 -6.79 18.45 12.12
CA GLY A 154 -8.10 18.25 12.73
C GLY A 154 -8.40 19.16 13.91
N GLU A 155 -9.59 18.97 14.51
CA GLU A 155 -10.09 19.74 15.62
C GLU A 155 -9.55 19.23 16.97
N GLY A 156 -8.33 19.47 17.31
CA GLY A 156 -7.80 19.04 18.60
C GLY A 156 -6.30 19.24 18.75
N GLU A 157 -5.80 19.11 19.97
CA GLU A 157 -4.35 19.09 20.18
C GLU A 157 -3.76 17.79 19.62
N ALA A 158 -2.87 17.91 18.64
CA ALA A 158 -2.15 16.78 18.09
C ALA A 158 -1.20 16.20 19.15
N GLN A 159 -1.49 15.00 19.63
CA GLN A 159 -0.64 14.30 20.59
C GLN A 159 0.07 13.12 19.91
N PHE A 160 1.38 13.09 20.00
CA PHE A 160 2.16 11.95 19.56
C PHE A 160 2.14 10.88 20.65
N ASP A 161 1.24 9.89 20.51
CA ASP A 161 1.20 8.72 21.39
C ASP A 161 1.95 7.54 20.76
N LEU A 162 3.17 7.33 21.25
CA LEU A 162 4.04 6.25 20.79
C LEU A 162 3.41 4.87 21.02
N LYS A 163 2.71 4.68 22.16
CA LYS A 163 2.09 3.38 22.49
C LYS A 163 0.97 3.01 21.53
N THR A 164 0.08 3.95 21.24
CA THR A 164 -1.00 3.76 20.26
C THR A 164 -0.43 3.60 18.84
N SER A 165 0.59 4.37 18.46
CA SER A 165 1.27 4.24 17.19
C SER A 165 1.91 2.86 17.01
N LEU A 166 2.66 2.38 17.99
CA LEU A 166 3.27 1.04 17.99
C LEU A 166 2.20 -0.06 17.86
N LYS A 167 1.09 0.03 18.62
CA LYS A 167 -0.01 -0.93 18.53
C LYS A 167 -0.61 -1.00 17.12
N LYS A 168 -0.66 0.11 16.41
CA LYS A 168 -1.16 0.16 15.02
C LYS A 168 -0.13 -0.32 14.00
N VAL A 169 1.16 -0.08 14.25
CA VAL A 169 2.26 -0.65 13.45
C VAL A 169 2.23 -2.17 13.52
N PHE A 170 2.08 -2.75 14.73
CA PHE A 170 1.90 -4.18 14.94
C PHE A 170 0.51 -4.65 14.51
N SER A 171 0.16 -4.32 13.26
CA SER A 171 -1.10 -4.73 12.63
C SER A 171 -1.16 -6.25 12.40
N PRO A 172 -2.36 -6.86 12.27
CA PRO A 172 -2.50 -8.29 12.04
C PRO A 172 -1.66 -8.84 10.86
N PRO A 173 -1.57 -8.15 9.70
CA PRO A 173 -0.68 -8.60 8.62
C PRO A 173 0.79 -8.67 9.03
N LEU A 174 1.28 -7.64 9.75
CA LEU A 174 2.66 -7.64 10.25
C LEU A 174 2.87 -8.75 11.28
N MET A 175 1.89 -9.00 12.16
CA MET A 175 1.96 -10.09 13.13
C MET A 175 2.02 -11.47 12.43
N GLY A 176 1.24 -11.68 11.37
CA GLY A 176 1.32 -12.89 10.54
C GLY A 176 2.71 -13.08 9.93
N PHE A 177 3.30 -12.00 9.40
CA PHE A 177 4.67 -12.00 8.90
C PHE A 177 5.71 -12.32 9.99
N LEU A 178 5.65 -11.63 11.14
CA LEU A 178 6.60 -11.84 12.23
C LEU A 178 6.50 -13.25 12.82
N LEU A 179 5.29 -13.80 12.96
CA LEU A 179 5.08 -15.18 13.37
C LEU A 179 5.70 -16.15 12.36
N GLY A 180 5.47 -15.92 11.06
CA GLY A 180 6.12 -16.71 10.00
C GLY A 180 7.65 -16.63 10.07
N LEU A 181 8.20 -15.43 10.29
CA LEU A 181 9.64 -15.22 10.46
C LEU A 181 10.18 -16.04 11.64
N VAL A 182 9.54 -15.96 12.81
CA VAL A 182 9.94 -16.74 14.01
C VAL A 182 9.90 -18.24 13.72
N MET A 183 8.83 -18.74 13.08
CA MET A 183 8.72 -20.16 12.73
C MET A 183 9.83 -20.61 11.79
N VAL A 184 10.16 -19.81 10.76
CA VAL A 184 11.27 -20.12 9.84
C VAL A 184 12.61 -20.10 10.54
N MET A 185 12.86 -19.13 11.43
CA MET A 185 14.11 -19.06 12.22
C MET A 185 14.26 -20.25 13.17
N LEU A 186 13.16 -20.71 13.78
CA LEU A 186 13.13 -21.85 14.67
C LEU A 186 12.96 -23.19 13.93
N GLN A 187 12.90 -23.18 12.58
CA GLN A 187 12.68 -24.34 11.72
C GLN A 187 11.38 -25.11 12.05
N ILE A 188 10.37 -24.43 12.58
CA ILE A 188 9.07 -24.99 12.91
C ILE A 188 8.27 -25.17 11.61
N LYS A 189 7.90 -26.40 11.27
CA LYS A 189 7.09 -26.72 10.10
C LYS A 189 5.60 -26.69 10.46
N LEU A 190 4.79 -26.05 9.60
CA LEU A 190 3.33 -26.11 9.71
C LEU A 190 2.83 -27.52 9.38
N PRO A 191 1.89 -28.08 10.17
CA PRO A 191 1.15 -29.27 9.77
C PRO A 191 0.41 -29.04 8.43
N ALA A 192 0.32 -30.08 7.59
CA ALA A 192 -0.21 -29.94 6.23
C ALA A 192 -1.63 -29.36 6.20
N PHE A 193 -2.52 -29.79 7.12
CA PHE A 193 -3.88 -29.26 7.19
C PHE A 193 -3.90 -27.76 7.49
N LEU A 194 -3.07 -27.28 8.44
CA LEU A 194 -2.99 -25.88 8.82
C LEU A 194 -2.39 -25.04 7.69
N ALA A 195 -1.36 -25.57 6.99
CA ALA A 195 -0.81 -24.90 5.81
C ALA A 195 -1.88 -24.74 4.71
N SER A 196 -2.73 -25.75 4.48
CA SER A 196 -3.82 -25.68 3.53
C SER A 196 -4.89 -24.66 3.93
N ASP A 197 -5.31 -24.63 5.20
CA ASP A 197 -6.27 -23.66 5.71
C ASP A 197 -5.75 -22.21 5.55
N LEU A 198 -4.49 -21.97 5.94
CA LEU A 198 -3.84 -20.67 5.78
C LEU A 198 -3.73 -20.26 4.31
N GLN A 199 -3.50 -21.22 3.39
CA GLN A 199 -3.46 -20.98 1.97
C GLN A 199 -4.83 -20.57 1.43
N TYR A 200 -5.90 -21.31 1.77
CA TYR A 200 -7.26 -20.98 1.31
C TYR A 200 -7.71 -19.62 1.81
N LEU A 201 -7.54 -19.33 3.10
CA LEU A 201 -7.87 -18.03 3.68
C LEU A 201 -6.99 -16.91 3.11
N GLY A 202 -5.70 -17.18 2.95
CA GLY A 202 -4.74 -16.24 2.38
C GLY A 202 -5.05 -15.87 0.93
N ASN A 203 -5.48 -16.81 0.12
CA ASN A 203 -5.85 -16.61 -1.28
C ASN A 203 -7.04 -15.65 -1.47
N LEU A 204 -7.83 -15.40 -0.44
CA LEU A 204 -8.87 -14.37 -0.45
C LEU A 204 -8.31 -12.95 -0.50
N THR A 205 -7.05 -12.75 -0.15
CA THR A 205 -6.42 -11.41 -0.05
C THR A 205 -6.56 -10.61 -1.34
N THR A 206 -6.09 -11.14 -2.45
CA THR A 206 -6.08 -10.42 -3.73
C THR A 206 -7.50 -10.16 -4.26
N PRO A 207 -8.40 -11.15 -4.40
CA PRO A 207 -9.73 -10.90 -4.95
C PRO A 207 -10.56 -9.95 -4.07
N LEU A 208 -10.56 -10.14 -2.75
CA LEU A 208 -11.33 -9.27 -1.86
C LEU A 208 -10.77 -7.84 -1.79
N SER A 209 -9.44 -7.68 -1.86
CA SER A 209 -8.82 -6.35 -1.94
C SER A 209 -9.21 -5.61 -3.22
N MET A 210 -9.21 -6.28 -4.36
CA MET A 210 -9.57 -5.69 -5.64
C MET A 210 -11.06 -5.34 -5.72
N ILE A 211 -11.93 -6.21 -5.22
CA ILE A 211 -13.37 -5.93 -5.10
C ILE A 211 -13.59 -4.71 -4.17
N PHE A 212 -12.91 -4.66 -3.02
CA PHE A 212 -12.99 -3.52 -2.11
C PHE A 212 -12.58 -2.21 -2.76
N ILE A 213 -11.56 -2.21 -3.61
CA ILE A 213 -11.13 -1.04 -4.37
C ILE A 213 -12.24 -0.61 -5.34
N GLY A 214 -12.82 -1.54 -6.09
CA GLY A 214 -13.94 -1.27 -6.99
C GLY A 214 -15.15 -0.66 -6.28
N LEU A 215 -15.54 -1.22 -5.14
CA LEU A 215 -16.58 -0.67 -4.26
C LEU A 215 -16.26 0.75 -3.77
N SER A 216 -14.99 1.02 -3.46
CA SER A 216 -14.56 2.35 -3.00
C SER A 216 -14.64 3.39 -4.11
N VAL A 217 -14.27 3.01 -5.34
CA VAL A 217 -14.38 3.87 -6.54
C VAL A 217 -15.85 4.20 -6.83
N SER A 218 -16.75 3.19 -6.80
CA SER A 218 -18.20 3.40 -6.99
C SER A 218 -18.78 4.35 -5.95
N HIS A 219 -18.40 4.20 -4.69
CA HIS A 219 -18.91 5.01 -3.58
C HIS A 219 -18.57 6.50 -3.70
N VAL A 220 -17.31 6.83 -4.05
CA VAL A 220 -16.89 8.24 -4.24
C VAL A 220 -17.58 8.86 -5.46
N GLY A 221 -17.87 8.04 -6.46
CA GLY A 221 -18.47 8.49 -7.72
C GLY A 221 -17.49 9.25 -8.62
N VAL A 222 -17.39 8.84 -9.87
CA VAL A 222 -16.45 9.41 -10.86
C VAL A 222 -16.69 10.93 -11.09
N LYS A 223 -17.91 11.41 -10.85
CA LYS A 223 -18.28 12.82 -11.03
C LYS A 223 -17.69 13.78 -9.99
N GLN A 224 -17.22 13.27 -8.85
CA GLN A 224 -16.58 14.06 -7.79
C GLN A 224 -15.06 14.20 -7.99
N LEU A 225 -14.50 13.55 -9.01
CA LEU A 225 -13.08 13.65 -9.34
C LEU A 225 -12.82 15.03 -10.00
N VAL A 226 -12.26 15.94 -9.22
CA VAL A 226 -11.90 17.29 -9.67
C VAL A 226 -10.40 17.45 -9.52
N LEU A 227 -9.69 17.59 -10.64
CA LEU A 227 -8.25 17.83 -10.65
C LEU A 227 -7.94 19.28 -10.22
N GLY A 228 -7.90 19.51 -8.92
CA GLY A 228 -7.37 20.74 -8.37
C GLY A 228 -5.84 20.73 -8.26
N LYS A 229 -5.28 21.87 -7.89
CA LYS A 229 -3.81 22.04 -7.73
C LYS A 229 -3.20 21.02 -6.76
N ASP A 230 -3.82 20.84 -5.58
CA ASP A 230 -3.29 19.97 -4.55
C ASP A 230 -3.38 18.49 -4.95
N GLN A 231 -4.45 18.10 -5.67
CA GLN A 231 -4.60 16.76 -6.24
C GLN A 231 -3.49 16.47 -7.25
N LEU A 232 -3.25 17.41 -8.18
CA LEU A 232 -2.20 17.27 -9.18
C LEU A 232 -0.81 17.12 -8.52
N LEU A 233 -0.53 17.89 -7.48
CA LEU A 233 0.74 17.79 -6.75
C LEU A 233 0.90 16.42 -6.07
N ILE A 234 -0.16 15.83 -5.51
CA ILE A 234 -0.10 14.48 -4.95
C ILE A 234 0.10 13.44 -6.06
N LEU A 235 -0.61 13.54 -7.19
CA LEU A 235 -0.42 12.65 -8.34
C LEU A 235 1.03 12.68 -8.84
N LEU A 236 1.60 13.87 -9.00
CA LEU A 236 3.00 14.03 -9.39
C LEU A 236 3.95 13.46 -8.32
N GLY A 237 3.65 13.70 -7.05
CA GLY A 237 4.41 13.15 -5.93
C GLY A 237 4.44 11.63 -5.93
N ARG A 238 3.28 11.00 -6.10
CA ARG A 238 3.13 9.54 -6.06
C ARG A 238 3.68 8.83 -7.30
N PHE A 239 3.42 9.38 -8.48
CA PHE A 239 3.67 8.67 -9.73
C PHE A 239 4.91 9.13 -10.50
N LEU A 240 5.50 10.24 -10.10
CA LEU A 240 6.74 10.74 -10.70
C LEU A 240 7.85 10.85 -9.65
N VAL A 241 7.66 11.66 -8.60
CA VAL A 241 8.72 11.95 -7.64
C VAL A 241 9.12 10.70 -6.84
N ALA A 242 8.15 9.96 -6.29
CA ALA A 242 8.43 8.78 -5.47
C ALA A 242 9.14 7.66 -6.24
N PRO A 243 8.68 7.21 -7.43
CA PRO A 243 9.38 6.16 -8.18
C PRO A 243 10.73 6.62 -8.74
N LEU A 244 10.88 7.86 -9.17
CA LEU A 244 12.18 8.39 -9.61
C LEU A 244 13.18 8.47 -8.46
N LEU A 245 12.75 8.92 -7.28
CA LEU A 245 13.58 8.92 -6.09
C LEU A 245 14.00 7.51 -5.69
N MET A 246 13.05 6.56 -5.66
CA MET A 246 13.38 5.16 -5.34
C MET A 246 14.34 4.57 -6.39
N ALA A 247 14.10 4.82 -7.67
CA ALA A 247 14.99 4.39 -8.74
C ALA A 247 16.40 4.97 -8.56
N SER A 248 16.54 6.26 -8.26
CA SER A 248 17.84 6.90 -8.01
C SER A 248 18.59 6.30 -6.82
N ILE A 249 17.86 5.86 -5.77
CA ILE A 249 18.46 5.21 -4.60
C ILE A 249 18.96 3.80 -4.94
N VAL A 250 18.18 3.00 -5.70
CA VAL A 250 18.48 1.57 -5.85
C VAL A 250 19.18 1.20 -7.16
N TYR A 251 19.13 2.05 -8.19
CA TYR A 251 19.62 1.71 -9.54
C TYR A 251 21.09 1.31 -9.56
N TRP A 252 21.95 2.10 -8.91
CA TRP A 252 23.41 1.92 -8.93
C TRP A 252 23.93 0.90 -7.91
N LEU A 253 23.05 0.35 -7.08
CA LEU A 253 23.43 -0.58 -6.02
C LEU A 253 23.48 -2.01 -6.55
N PRO A 254 24.36 -2.89 -6.02
CA PRO A 254 24.44 -4.30 -6.37
C PRO A 254 23.29 -5.09 -5.70
N LEU A 255 22.05 -4.76 -6.04
CA LEU A 255 20.85 -5.41 -5.52
C LEU A 255 20.21 -6.32 -6.58
N PRO A 256 19.49 -7.39 -6.18
CA PRO A 256 18.73 -8.20 -7.12
C PRO A 256 17.76 -7.34 -7.94
N SER A 257 17.69 -7.58 -9.26
CA SER A 257 16.82 -6.81 -10.17
C SER A 257 15.37 -6.82 -9.72
N LEU A 258 14.87 -7.96 -9.25
CA LEU A 258 13.50 -8.08 -8.72
C LEU A 258 13.27 -7.16 -7.51
N MET A 259 14.23 -7.06 -6.59
CA MET A 259 14.12 -6.15 -5.43
C MET A 259 14.00 -4.69 -5.88
N LYS A 260 14.85 -4.28 -6.85
CA LYS A 260 14.81 -2.92 -7.40
C LYS A 260 13.45 -2.61 -8.02
N GLN A 261 12.97 -3.50 -8.88
CA GLN A 261 11.68 -3.36 -9.56
C GLN A 261 10.52 -3.28 -8.55
N VAL A 262 10.48 -4.19 -7.56
CA VAL A 262 9.44 -4.19 -6.53
C VAL A 262 9.46 -2.90 -5.72
N PHE A 263 10.62 -2.39 -5.32
CA PHE A 263 10.71 -1.15 -4.55
C PHE A 263 10.25 0.06 -5.36
N ILE A 264 10.60 0.15 -6.64
CA ILE A 264 10.14 1.21 -7.54
C ILE A 264 8.61 1.14 -7.70
N ILE A 265 8.06 -0.04 -7.99
CA ILE A 265 6.60 -0.24 -8.11
C ILE A 265 5.89 0.08 -6.80
N GLN A 266 6.39 -0.37 -5.65
CA GLN A 266 5.79 -0.08 -4.34
C GLN A 266 5.81 1.43 -4.01
N SER A 267 6.84 2.14 -4.43
CA SER A 267 6.91 3.60 -4.25
C SER A 267 5.87 4.33 -5.11
N ALA A 268 5.50 3.79 -6.26
CA ALA A 268 4.48 4.32 -7.18
C ALA A 268 3.05 3.81 -6.87
N MET A 269 2.81 3.19 -5.71
CA MET A 269 1.46 2.79 -5.32
C MET A 269 0.60 4.01 -4.94
N PRO A 270 -0.74 3.92 -5.08
CA PRO A 270 -1.65 5.03 -4.79
C PRO A 270 -1.61 5.45 -3.32
N VAL A 271 -2.35 6.49 -2.99
CA VAL A 271 -2.54 6.95 -1.61
C VAL A 271 -3.11 5.83 -0.74
N MET A 272 -2.66 5.77 0.51
CA MET A 272 -3.07 4.74 1.47
C MET A 272 -4.57 4.81 1.81
N THR A 273 -5.29 3.71 1.66
CA THR A 273 -6.75 3.62 1.93
C THR A 273 -7.15 3.95 3.36
N ASN A 274 -6.23 3.92 4.30
CA ASN A 274 -6.48 4.32 5.68
C ASN A 274 -6.48 5.84 5.88
N ALA A 275 -5.99 6.64 4.94
CA ALA A 275 -5.91 8.09 5.09
C ALA A 275 -7.29 8.76 5.35
N PRO A 276 -8.37 8.44 4.59
CA PRO A 276 -9.71 8.99 4.89
C PRO A 276 -10.25 8.58 6.27
N VAL A 277 -9.97 7.34 6.69
CA VAL A 277 -10.43 6.82 7.99
C VAL A 277 -9.75 7.56 9.14
N VAL A 278 -8.44 7.79 9.02
CA VAL A 278 -7.67 8.55 10.01
C VAL A 278 -8.07 10.02 10.00
N ALA A 279 -8.28 10.61 8.81
CA ALA A 279 -8.76 11.99 8.69
C ALA A 279 -10.10 12.19 9.38
N ARG A 280 -11.07 11.29 9.14
CA ARG A 280 -12.38 11.32 9.81
C ARG A 280 -12.27 11.16 11.32
N LEU A 281 -11.41 10.28 11.79
CA LEU A 281 -11.21 10.03 13.24
C LEU A 281 -10.75 11.27 13.98
N TYR A 282 -9.96 12.11 13.34
CA TYR A 282 -9.36 13.31 13.94
C TYR A 282 -10.00 14.63 13.48
N GLY A 283 -11.09 14.58 12.71
CA GLY A 283 -11.79 15.79 12.23
C GLY A 283 -11.07 16.55 11.12
N ALA A 284 -10.13 15.89 10.41
CA ALA A 284 -9.50 16.44 9.21
C ALA A 284 -10.35 16.16 7.95
N ASP A 285 -9.96 16.71 6.79
CA ASP A 285 -10.70 16.64 5.52
C ASP A 285 -10.74 15.21 4.95
N SER A 286 -11.66 14.38 5.48
CA SER A 286 -11.84 12.99 5.08
C SER A 286 -12.33 12.83 3.64
N ASP A 287 -13.10 13.80 3.13
CA ASP A 287 -13.68 13.75 1.79
C ASP A 287 -12.59 14.00 0.74
N TYR A 288 -11.72 14.98 0.99
CA TYR A 288 -10.52 15.18 0.19
C TYR A 288 -9.62 13.94 0.15
N ALA A 289 -9.41 13.30 1.29
CA ALA A 289 -8.62 12.06 1.34
C ALA A 289 -9.28 10.91 0.56
N ALA A 290 -10.61 10.77 0.61
CA ALA A 290 -11.34 9.73 -0.12
C ALA A 290 -11.26 9.96 -1.65
N VAL A 291 -11.39 11.20 -2.10
CA VAL A 291 -11.19 11.59 -3.50
C VAL A 291 -9.77 11.23 -3.94
N MET A 292 -8.75 11.60 -3.17
CA MET A 292 -7.34 11.32 -3.50
C MET A 292 -7.03 9.82 -3.56
N VAL A 293 -7.59 9.01 -2.66
CA VAL A 293 -7.44 7.54 -2.72
C VAL A 293 -8.02 7.02 -4.04
N THR A 294 -9.19 7.52 -4.45
CA THR A 294 -9.87 7.08 -5.68
C THR A 294 -9.09 7.53 -6.92
N GLU A 295 -8.72 8.81 -7.02
CA GLU A 295 -7.97 9.36 -8.15
C GLU A 295 -6.63 8.66 -8.34
N THR A 296 -5.87 8.50 -7.26
CA THR A 296 -4.57 7.83 -7.34
C THR A 296 -4.71 6.33 -7.64
N THR A 297 -5.76 5.67 -7.15
CA THR A 297 -6.01 4.26 -7.48
C THR A 297 -6.33 4.08 -8.96
N LEU A 298 -7.18 4.95 -9.53
CA LEU A 298 -7.48 4.92 -10.97
C LEU A 298 -6.22 5.25 -11.81
N ALA A 299 -5.47 6.27 -11.40
CA ALA A 299 -4.23 6.62 -12.08
C ALA A 299 -3.19 5.49 -12.06
N THR A 300 -3.12 4.70 -10.98
CA THR A 300 -2.24 3.53 -10.87
C THR A 300 -2.45 2.54 -12.02
N MET A 301 -3.70 2.36 -12.48
CA MET A 301 -4.03 1.42 -13.56
C MET A 301 -3.38 1.81 -14.90
N VAL A 302 -3.07 3.08 -15.09
CA VAL A 302 -2.38 3.60 -16.28
C VAL A 302 -0.87 3.69 -16.04
N VAL A 303 -0.48 4.17 -14.87
CA VAL A 303 0.92 4.46 -14.54
C VAL A 303 1.75 3.20 -14.42
N ILE A 304 1.22 2.12 -13.80
CA ILE A 304 2.01 0.90 -13.58
C ILE A 304 2.40 0.21 -14.90
N PRO A 305 1.49 0.01 -15.88
CA PRO A 305 1.90 -0.49 -17.20
C PRO A 305 3.01 0.34 -17.85
N PHE A 306 2.90 1.68 -17.73
CA PHE A 306 3.91 2.58 -18.29
C PHE A 306 5.25 2.47 -17.57
N LEU A 307 5.27 2.41 -16.24
CA LEU A 307 6.51 2.17 -15.47
C LEU A 307 7.14 0.83 -15.81
N MET A 308 6.34 -0.21 -16.02
CA MET A 308 6.85 -1.52 -16.45
C MET A 308 7.54 -1.47 -17.81
N LEU A 309 7.01 -0.67 -18.75
CA LEU A 309 7.66 -0.43 -20.05
C LEU A 309 9.01 0.29 -19.91
N LEU A 310 9.13 1.22 -18.96
CA LEU A 310 10.37 1.94 -18.71
C LEU A 310 11.45 1.09 -18.01
N MET A 311 11.01 0.04 -17.29
CA MET A 311 11.91 -0.87 -16.56
C MET A 311 12.26 -2.15 -17.34
N ALA A 312 11.60 -2.40 -18.46
CA ALA A 312 11.86 -3.55 -19.34
C ALA A 312 13.10 -3.33 -20.20
#